data_036bb3fd273907060178c03d4540c96a
#
_entry.id   036bb3fd273907060178c03d4540c96a
#
_cell.length_a   1.000
_cell.length_b   1.000
_cell.length_c   1.000
_cell.angle_alpha   90.00
_cell.angle_beta   90.00
_cell.angle_gamma   90.00
#
_symmetry.space_group_name_H-M   'P 1'
#
loop_
_entity.id
_entity.type
_entity.pdbx_description
1 polymer ?
#
loop_
_entity_poly.entity_id
_entity_poly.type
_entity_poly.pdbx_seq_one_letter_code
_entity_poly.pdbx_strand_id
1 'polypeptide(L)'
;QDTGTDLVSLEPAGEAYGAHLVRIVVHPVRANLADKSFAIARSVRVRVQFTSPETGNLRDITPLPSVWEGAVLNAAAYNALRRTSRSAADRVTRVAETSPFASGVWLRVVVDSDAMYKITAAALAEADSRFRNAPAERLALYAGSGRELPLDPQKPRQTALRPVRPIVVDANGDGVFNGTDYLLFYGRSPSGWDLDYQTLDPVYALNHYTYENVYWLTISPAAAMRAEVRNGAVSDPSLPVIERFPFRFHEEPEVTNLNEEGDTDGPYSGVDWQWDQLAPQASRVLQVALLDVAGDTVGVRVGQLRQFSAYGSLQVKVNG
;
A
#
# COMPACT_ATOMS: atom_id res chain seq x y z
N GLN A 1 46.66 25.41 -6.69
CA GLN A 1 45.98 24.43 -5.83
C GLN A 1 45.43 23.36 -6.74
N ASP A 2 46.01 22.18 -6.65
CA ASP A 2 45.55 20.97 -7.34
C ASP A 2 44.15 20.65 -6.71
N THR A 3 43.06 20.86 -7.44
CA THR A 3 41.76 20.43 -7.01
C THR A 3 41.69 18.93 -7.27
N GLY A 4 42.32 18.18 -6.35
CA GLY A 4 42.44 16.73 -6.43
C GLY A 4 41.11 16.03 -6.28
N THR A 5 40.38 15.97 -7.36
CA THR A 5 39.40 14.93 -7.55
C THR A 5 40.14 13.63 -7.84
N ASP A 6 39.94 12.63 -7.00
CA ASP A 6 40.51 11.31 -7.24
C ASP A 6 40.08 10.81 -8.62
N LEU A 7 40.98 10.11 -9.32
CA LEU A 7 40.67 9.56 -10.63
C LEU A 7 39.48 8.60 -10.60
N VAL A 8 39.24 8.00 -9.45
CA VAL A 8 38.15 7.07 -9.20
C VAL A 8 37.56 7.34 -7.82
N SER A 9 36.26 7.48 -7.72
CA SER A 9 35.55 7.55 -6.46
C SER A 9 34.52 6.43 -6.34
N LEU A 10 34.14 6.09 -5.10
CA LEU A 10 33.10 5.14 -4.79
C LEU A 10 31.96 5.91 -4.12
N GLU A 11 30.77 5.77 -4.66
CA GLU A 11 29.57 6.41 -4.17
C GLU A 11 28.52 5.37 -3.82
N PRO A 12 27.81 5.50 -2.69
CA PRO A 12 26.63 4.67 -2.43
C PRO A 12 25.61 4.83 -3.56
N ALA A 13 25.10 3.71 -4.07
CA ALA A 13 24.10 3.70 -5.14
C ALA A 13 22.76 3.09 -4.68
N GLY A 14 22.57 2.95 -3.37
CA GLY A 14 21.36 2.41 -2.78
C GLY A 14 21.43 0.92 -2.50
N GLU A 15 20.25 0.33 -2.35
CA GLU A 15 20.09 -1.08 -2.03
C GLU A 15 19.09 -1.72 -2.99
N ALA A 16 19.41 -2.91 -3.49
CA ALA A 16 18.50 -3.70 -4.30
C ALA A 16 18.57 -5.16 -3.88
N TYR A 17 17.40 -5.76 -3.63
CA TYR A 17 17.27 -7.17 -3.23
C TYR A 17 18.13 -7.54 -2.00
N GLY A 18 18.29 -6.59 -1.06
CA GLY A 18 19.13 -6.76 0.13
C GLY A 18 20.65 -6.68 -0.15
N ALA A 19 21.04 -6.27 -1.36
CA ALA A 19 22.43 -6.00 -1.72
C ALA A 19 22.70 -4.49 -1.71
N HIS A 20 23.71 -4.04 -0.95
CA HIS A 20 24.17 -2.66 -1.04
C HIS A 20 24.92 -2.46 -2.35
N LEU A 21 24.48 -1.49 -3.12
CA LEU A 21 25.10 -1.14 -4.41
C LEU A 21 26.04 0.06 -4.23
N VAL A 22 27.17 -0.01 -4.91
CA VAL A 22 28.17 1.04 -4.94
C VAL A 22 28.44 1.41 -6.38
N ARG A 23 28.38 2.69 -6.69
CA ARG A 23 28.76 3.22 -7.99
C ARG A 23 30.26 3.52 -8.02
N ILE A 24 30.93 3.05 -9.05
CA ILE A 24 32.31 3.43 -9.34
C ILE A 24 32.27 4.58 -10.34
N VAL A 25 32.69 5.76 -9.90
CA VAL A 25 32.72 6.95 -10.75
C VAL A 25 34.19 7.14 -11.20
N VAL A 26 34.38 7.26 -12.50
CA VAL A 26 35.72 7.49 -13.08
C VAL A 26 35.77 8.90 -13.66
N HIS A 27 36.74 9.69 -13.21
CA HIS A 27 36.99 11.06 -13.66
C HIS A 27 38.22 11.05 -14.60
N PRO A 28 38.03 10.76 -15.89
CA PRO A 28 39.17 10.56 -16.80
C PRO A 28 39.91 11.86 -17.16
N VAL A 29 39.33 13.00 -16.84
CA VAL A 29 39.91 14.32 -17.17
C VAL A 29 40.34 15.02 -15.87
N ARG A 30 41.59 15.46 -15.84
CA ARG A 30 42.10 16.32 -14.76
C ARG A 30 42.49 17.68 -15.34
N ALA A 31 41.98 18.73 -14.76
CA ALA A 31 42.35 20.10 -15.13
C ALA A 31 43.31 20.67 -14.10
N ASN A 32 44.41 21.23 -14.58
CA ASN A 32 45.33 22.07 -13.78
C ASN A 32 45.02 23.52 -14.07
N LEU A 33 44.36 24.19 -13.15
CA LEU A 33 43.96 25.59 -13.32
C LEU A 33 45.17 26.55 -13.29
N ALA A 34 46.26 26.18 -12.62
CA ALA A 34 47.45 27.03 -12.55
C ALA A 34 48.15 27.12 -13.90
N ASP A 35 48.26 25.97 -14.58
CA ASP A 35 48.96 25.88 -15.88
C ASP A 35 48.00 25.98 -17.06
N LYS A 36 46.69 26.13 -16.80
CA LYS A 36 45.64 26.13 -17.81
C LYS A 36 45.73 24.90 -18.74
N SER A 37 46.12 23.77 -18.19
CA SER A 37 46.30 22.51 -18.91
C SER A 37 45.30 21.44 -18.41
N PHE A 38 45.09 20.42 -19.23
CA PHE A 38 44.31 19.24 -18.82
C PHE A 38 45.05 17.97 -19.24
N ALA A 39 44.85 16.92 -18.44
CA ALA A 39 45.32 15.58 -18.71
C ALA A 39 44.14 14.62 -18.84
N ILE A 40 44.17 13.76 -19.85
CA ILE A 40 43.12 12.74 -20.07
C ILE A 40 43.75 11.37 -19.85
N ALA A 41 43.16 10.61 -18.94
CA ALA A 41 43.54 9.20 -18.76
C ALA A 41 42.91 8.36 -19.87
N ARG A 42 43.79 7.81 -20.75
CA ARG A 42 43.36 6.96 -21.88
C ARG A 42 42.87 5.57 -21.43
N SER A 43 43.35 5.12 -20.27
CA SER A 43 42.97 3.82 -19.71
C SER A 43 43.01 3.92 -18.17
N VAL A 44 41.97 3.44 -17.52
CA VAL A 44 41.86 3.38 -16.06
C VAL A 44 41.61 1.94 -15.68
N ARG A 45 42.46 1.36 -14.84
CA ARG A 45 42.25 0.03 -14.28
C ARG A 45 41.86 0.17 -12.82
N VAL A 46 40.64 -0.24 -12.49
CA VAL A 46 40.11 -0.19 -11.15
C VAL A 46 40.12 -1.59 -10.55
N ARG A 47 40.66 -1.71 -9.35
CA ARG A 47 40.59 -2.95 -8.55
C ARG A 47 39.77 -2.63 -7.30
N VAL A 48 38.61 -3.27 -7.18
CA VAL A 48 37.78 -3.19 -5.97
C VAL A 48 38.15 -4.38 -5.08
N GLN A 49 38.54 -4.09 -3.85
CA GLN A 49 38.87 -5.10 -2.86
C GLN A 49 37.89 -4.96 -1.70
N PHE A 50 37.16 -6.02 -1.42
CA PHE A 50 36.26 -6.08 -0.26
C PHE A 50 37.12 -6.48 0.94
N THR A 51 37.18 -5.59 1.94
CA THR A 51 37.85 -5.86 3.20
C THR A 51 36.86 -6.52 4.11
N SER A 52 37.05 -7.79 4.36
CA SER A 52 36.35 -8.66 5.30
C SER A 52 34.80 -8.66 5.21
N PRO A 53 34.17 -9.80 5.12
CA PRO A 53 32.77 -9.86 5.40
C PRO A 53 32.63 -9.61 6.90
N GLU A 54 32.07 -8.49 7.30
CA GLU A 54 31.30 -8.52 8.53
C GLU A 54 30.32 -9.69 8.34
N THR A 55 30.36 -10.65 9.24
CA THR A 55 29.45 -11.80 9.27
C THR A 55 28.03 -11.34 9.61
N GLY A 56 27.57 -10.34 8.89
CA GLY A 56 26.16 -9.99 8.80
C GLY A 56 25.47 -11.18 8.13
N ASN A 57 24.39 -11.63 8.71
CA ASN A 57 23.62 -12.78 8.26
C ASN A 57 23.36 -12.71 6.74
N LEU A 58 24.19 -13.41 5.94
CA LEU A 58 23.97 -13.66 4.52
C LEU A 58 22.66 -14.43 4.24
N ARG A 59 21.84 -14.63 5.28
CA ARG A 59 20.65 -15.49 5.31
C ARG A 59 19.45 -14.93 4.54
N ASP A 60 19.38 -13.62 4.36
CA ASP A 60 18.19 -12.97 3.80
C ASP A 60 18.40 -12.30 2.42
N ILE A 61 19.52 -12.54 1.78
CA ILE A 61 19.84 -11.88 0.52
C ILE A 61 19.12 -12.57 -0.65
N THR A 62 18.21 -11.86 -1.29
CA THR A 62 17.50 -12.31 -2.52
C THR A 62 18.48 -12.30 -3.71
N PRO A 63 18.49 -13.33 -4.61
CA PRO A 63 19.37 -13.28 -5.79
C PRO A 63 18.99 -12.07 -6.64
N LEU A 64 20.01 -11.42 -7.18
CA LEU A 64 19.78 -10.40 -8.19
C LEU A 64 19.16 -11.05 -9.44
N PRO A 65 18.04 -10.55 -9.95
CA PRO A 65 17.47 -11.00 -11.21
C PRO A 65 18.47 -10.88 -12.36
N SER A 66 18.33 -11.70 -13.40
CA SER A 66 19.24 -11.71 -14.56
C SER A 66 19.34 -10.36 -15.28
N VAL A 67 18.33 -9.52 -15.21
CA VAL A 67 18.35 -8.15 -15.75
C VAL A 67 19.49 -7.30 -15.16
N TRP A 68 19.95 -7.62 -13.95
CA TRP A 68 21.06 -6.93 -13.29
C TRP A 68 22.44 -7.40 -13.74
N GLU A 69 22.55 -8.53 -14.45
CA GLU A 69 23.84 -9.05 -14.92
C GLU A 69 24.54 -8.09 -15.88
N GLY A 70 23.77 -7.25 -16.60
CA GLY A 70 24.32 -6.21 -17.47
C GLY A 70 24.59 -4.87 -16.76
N ALA A 71 23.96 -4.62 -15.61
CA ALA A 71 24.05 -3.36 -14.89
C ALA A 71 25.01 -3.40 -13.70
N VAL A 72 25.22 -4.56 -13.07
CA VAL A 72 26.06 -4.76 -11.90
C VAL A 72 27.24 -5.65 -12.25
N LEU A 73 28.48 -5.12 -12.22
CA LEU A 73 29.71 -5.78 -12.66
C LEU A 73 29.96 -7.12 -11.98
N ASN A 74 29.57 -7.30 -10.73
CA ASN A 74 29.76 -8.52 -9.95
C ASN A 74 28.50 -9.30 -9.66
N ALA A 75 27.41 -9.09 -10.39
CA ALA A 75 26.11 -9.76 -10.16
C ALA A 75 26.26 -11.29 -10.18
N ALA A 76 26.98 -11.84 -11.17
CA ALA A 76 27.20 -13.27 -11.28
C ALA A 76 28.01 -13.84 -10.09
N ALA A 77 29.03 -13.12 -9.64
CA ALA A 77 29.85 -13.51 -8.48
C ALA A 77 29.01 -13.43 -7.18
N TYR A 78 28.23 -12.41 -7.04
CA TYR A 78 27.30 -12.26 -5.92
C TYR A 78 26.29 -13.42 -5.85
N ASN A 79 25.66 -13.75 -6.98
CA ASN A 79 24.73 -14.87 -7.07
C ASN A 79 25.43 -16.23 -6.85
N ALA A 80 26.72 -16.37 -7.22
CA ALA A 80 27.51 -17.58 -7.00
C ALA A 80 27.91 -17.76 -5.53
N LEU A 81 28.32 -16.70 -4.84
CA LEU A 81 28.63 -16.71 -3.40
C LEU A 81 27.42 -17.21 -2.58
N ARG A 82 26.22 -16.85 -3.01
CA ARG A 82 25.01 -17.31 -2.36
C ARG A 82 24.68 -18.78 -2.58
N ARG A 83 25.04 -19.33 -3.74
CA ARG A 83 24.86 -20.78 -4.01
C ARG A 83 25.75 -21.62 -3.10
N THR A 84 26.94 -21.15 -2.78
CA THR A 84 27.89 -21.85 -1.88
C THR A 84 27.50 -21.71 -0.41
N SER A 85 26.90 -20.60 0.01
CA SER A 85 26.40 -20.40 1.39
C SER A 85 25.14 -21.22 1.70
N ARG A 86 24.47 -21.75 0.70
CA ARG A 86 23.34 -22.67 0.83
C ARG A 86 23.73 -24.12 1.02
N SER A 87 24.97 -24.41 1.47
CA SER A 87 25.30 -25.78 1.84
C SER A 87 24.50 -26.20 3.07
N ALA A 88 23.82 -27.28 2.93
CA ALA A 88 23.12 -28.25 3.79
C ALA A 88 22.84 -27.97 5.28
N ALA A 89 23.53 -27.05 5.93
CA ALA A 89 23.35 -26.72 7.35
C ALA A 89 22.24 -25.64 7.59
N ASP A 90 21.88 -24.86 6.61
CA ASP A 90 20.86 -23.81 6.69
C ASP A 90 19.46 -24.24 6.22
N ARG A 91 19.19 -25.54 6.17
CA ARG A 91 17.83 -26.06 6.43
C ARG A 91 17.52 -26.04 7.92
N VAL A 92 17.92 -24.99 8.63
CA VAL A 92 17.09 -24.57 9.75
C VAL A 92 15.74 -24.26 9.13
N THR A 93 14.85 -25.20 9.31
CA THR A 93 13.43 -25.04 9.17
C THR A 93 13.06 -23.58 9.48
N ARG A 94 13.00 -22.70 8.44
CA ARG A 94 11.88 -21.80 8.44
C ARG A 94 10.74 -22.77 8.68
N VAL A 95 10.15 -22.70 9.85
CA VAL A 95 8.76 -23.12 9.99
C VAL A 95 8.13 -22.34 8.87
N ALA A 96 7.90 -23.02 7.75
CA ALA A 96 7.18 -22.43 6.63
C ALA A 96 5.93 -21.96 7.34
N GLU A 97 5.77 -20.64 7.47
CA GLU A 97 4.49 -20.11 7.92
C GLU A 97 3.54 -20.71 6.91
N THR A 98 2.87 -21.76 7.37
CA THR A 98 2.00 -22.56 6.50
C THR A 98 0.96 -21.54 6.09
N SER A 99 0.93 -21.23 4.79
CA SER A 99 -0.06 -20.29 4.28
C SER A 99 -1.40 -20.64 4.91
N PRO A 100 -2.15 -19.72 5.48
CA PRO A 100 -3.46 -20.00 6.07
C PRO A 100 -4.36 -20.71 5.06
N PHE A 101 -4.08 -20.52 3.76
CA PHE A 101 -4.81 -21.15 2.65
C PHE A 101 -4.31 -22.56 2.27
N ALA A 102 -3.27 -23.07 2.93
CA ALA A 102 -2.72 -24.39 2.63
C ALA A 102 -3.68 -25.54 2.96
N SER A 103 -4.64 -25.29 3.84
CA SER A 103 -5.66 -26.28 4.24
C SER A 103 -7.01 -25.61 4.48
N GLY A 104 -8.06 -26.41 4.54
CA GLY A 104 -9.43 -25.92 4.78
C GLY A 104 -10.11 -25.42 3.50
N VAL A 105 -11.27 -24.85 3.70
CA VAL A 105 -12.09 -24.26 2.64
C VAL A 105 -12.07 -22.77 2.82
N TRP A 106 -11.76 -22.03 1.76
CA TRP A 106 -11.69 -20.58 1.77
C TRP A 106 -12.51 -19.99 0.64
N LEU A 107 -13.33 -19.01 0.97
CA LEU A 107 -14.06 -18.19 0.00
C LEU A 107 -13.54 -16.77 0.02
N ARG A 108 -13.33 -16.22 -1.15
CA ARG A 108 -13.01 -14.82 -1.36
C ARG A 108 -14.30 -14.01 -1.40
N VAL A 109 -14.46 -13.08 -0.47
CA VAL A 109 -15.56 -12.13 -0.42
C VAL A 109 -15.03 -10.76 -0.80
N VAL A 110 -15.59 -10.17 -1.83
CA VAL A 110 -15.16 -8.87 -2.37
C VAL A 110 -16.11 -7.80 -1.87
N VAL A 111 -15.55 -6.66 -1.46
CA VAL A 111 -16.27 -5.46 -1.06
C VAL A 111 -15.65 -4.24 -1.71
N ASP A 112 -16.46 -3.30 -2.15
CA ASP A 112 -16.09 -2.09 -2.87
C ASP A 112 -16.41 -0.79 -2.13
N SER A 113 -17.20 -0.90 -1.07
CA SER A 113 -17.71 0.25 -0.31
C SER A 113 -17.68 0.00 1.19
N ASP A 114 -17.63 1.08 1.95
CA ASP A 114 -17.76 1.06 3.41
C ASP A 114 -19.23 0.82 3.76
N ALA A 115 -19.59 -0.44 4.06
CA ALA A 115 -20.99 -0.83 4.30
C ALA A 115 -21.12 -2.06 5.21
N MET A 116 -22.34 -2.28 5.68
CA MET A 116 -22.73 -3.56 6.29
C MET A 116 -23.07 -4.56 5.19
N TYR A 117 -22.30 -5.63 5.12
CA TYR A 117 -22.50 -6.73 4.18
C TYR A 117 -23.24 -7.88 4.83
N LYS A 118 -24.19 -8.44 4.09
CA LYS A 118 -24.97 -9.62 4.48
C LYS A 118 -24.67 -10.79 3.56
N ILE A 119 -24.22 -11.90 4.13
CA ILE A 119 -24.04 -13.17 3.42
C ILE A 119 -25.06 -14.17 3.95
N THR A 120 -25.96 -14.63 3.10
CA THR A 120 -26.97 -15.63 3.47
C THR A 120 -26.41 -17.05 3.36
N ALA A 121 -26.99 -17.97 4.12
CA ALA A 121 -26.65 -19.39 4.05
C ALA A 121 -26.83 -19.97 2.63
N ALA A 122 -27.87 -19.51 1.93
CA ALA A 122 -28.13 -19.92 0.54
C ALA A 122 -27.02 -19.47 -0.39
N ALA A 123 -26.62 -18.19 -0.36
CA ALA A 123 -25.55 -17.65 -1.19
C ALA A 123 -24.21 -18.35 -0.90
N LEU A 124 -23.94 -18.65 0.37
CA LEU A 124 -22.73 -19.33 0.77
C LEU A 124 -22.67 -20.78 0.24
N ALA A 125 -23.78 -21.51 0.35
CA ALA A 125 -23.91 -22.88 -0.14
C ALA A 125 -23.92 -22.98 -1.69
N GLU A 126 -24.33 -21.92 -2.38
CA GLU A 126 -24.27 -21.77 -3.83
C GLU A 126 -22.83 -21.53 -4.28
N ALA A 127 -22.10 -20.64 -3.60
CA ALA A 127 -20.71 -20.32 -3.90
C ALA A 127 -19.78 -21.53 -3.70
N ASP A 128 -19.99 -22.30 -2.62
CA ASP A 128 -19.27 -23.55 -2.36
C ASP A 128 -20.11 -24.48 -1.49
N SER A 129 -20.45 -25.65 -2.04
CA SER A 129 -21.29 -26.65 -1.37
C SER A 129 -20.70 -27.18 -0.05
N ARG A 130 -19.40 -27.01 0.18
CA ARG A 130 -18.73 -27.39 1.44
C ARG A 130 -19.16 -26.53 2.63
N PHE A 131 -19.73 -25.35 2.37
CA PHE A 131 -20.32 -24.51 3.41
C PHE A 131 -21.76 -24.86 3.74
N ARG A 132 -22.38 -25.74 2.98
CA ARG A 132 -23.75 -26.19 3.26
C ARG A 132 -23.80 -26.87 4.62
N ASN A 133 -24.68 -26.39 5.48
CA ASN A 133 -24.83 -26.87 6.85
C ASN A 133 -23.53 -26.78 7.68
N ALA A 134 -22.70 -25.79 7.43
CA ALA A 134 -21.51 -25.55 8.24
C ALA A 134 -21.89 -25.22 9.69
N PRO A 135 -21.10 -25.64 10.69
CA PRO A 135 -21.37 -25.19 12.07
C PRO A 135 -21.33 -23.67 12.15
N ALA A 136 -22.43 -23.04 12.60
CA ALA A 136 -22.57 -21.59 12.64
C ALA A 136 -21.46 -20.94 13.47
N GLU A 137 -21.06 -21.55 14.58
CA GLU A 137 -19.98 -21.08 15.45
C GLU A 137 -18.59 -21.11 14.80
N ARG A 138 -18.38 -21.92 13.74
CA ARG A 138 -17.08 -22.10 13.08
C ARG A 138 -16.88 -21.24 11.84
N LEU A 139 -17.87 -20.50 11.41
CA LEU A 139 -17.70 -19.56 10.29
C LEU A 139 -16.79 -18.43 10.71
N ALA A 140 -15.60 -18.37 10.18
CA ALA A 140 -14.57 -17.39 10.51
C ALA A 140 -14.30 -16.48 9.32
N LEU A 141 -14.22 -15.18 9.60
CA LEU A 141 -13.94 -14.15 8.61
C LEU A 141 -12.59 -13.49 8.92
N TYR A 142 -11.80 -13.27 7.88
CA TYR A 142 -10.49 -12.64 7.97
C TYR A 142 -10.34 -11.55 6.92
N ALA A 143 -9.48 -10.56 7.21
CA ALA A 143 -9.13 -9.49 6.28
C ALA A 143 -7.63 -9.18 6.35
N GLY A 144 -7.10 -8.63 5.27
CA GLY A 144 -5.80 -7.98 5.24
C GLY A 144 -5.84 -6.57 5.83
N SER A 145 -4.92 -5.69 5.39
CA SER A 145 -4.89 -4.29 5.85
C SER A 145 -6.11 -3.49 5.39
N GLY A 146 -6.66 -3.85 4.24
CA GLY A 146 -7.74 -3.10 3.59
C GLY A 146 -7.33 -1.75 3.00
N ARG A 147 -6.12 -1.30 3.24
CA ARG A 147 -5.54 -0.06 2.71
C ARG A 147 -4.29 -0.38 1.90
N GLU A 148 -3.86 0.55 1.08
CA GLU A 148 -2.61 0.49 0.37
C GLU A 148 -1.43 0.29 1.34
N LEU A 149 -0.43 -0.48 0.90
CA LEU A 149 0.78 -0.65 1.67
C LEU A 149 1.60 0.65 1.68
N PRO A 150 2.24 1.00 2.79
CA PRO A 150 3.09 2.17 2.85
C PRO A 150 4.18 2.13 1.77
N LEU A 151 4.36 3.23 1.05
CA LEU A 151 5.46 3.39 0.07
C LEU A 151 6.83 3.31 0.76
N ASP A 152 6.93 3.85 1.98
CA ASP A 152 8.13 3.74 2.78
C ASP A 152 8.30 2.30 3.29
N PRO A 153 9.36 1.58 2.86
CA PRO A 153 9.59 0.20 3.26
C PRO A 153 9.93 0.03 4.74
N GLN A 154 10.29 1.11 5.44
CA GLN A 154 10.59 1.08 6.87
C GLN A 154 9.32 1.16 7.74
N LYS A 155 8.19 1.59 7.16
CA LYS A 155 6.93 1.61 7.88
C LYS A 155 6.36 0.20 8.07
N PRO A 156 5.74 -0.07 9.23
CA PRO A 156 5.11 -1.36 9.50
C PRO A 156 4.09 -1.72 8.42
N ARG A 157 4.18 -2.93 7.89
CA ARG A 157 3.24 -3.46 6.90
C ARG A 157 2.43 -4.59 7.53
N GLN A 158 1.14 -4.54 7.34
CA GLN A 158 0.30 -5.66 7.73
C GLN A 158 0.29 -6.70 6.60
N THR A 159 1.02 -7.78 6.78
CA THR A 159 1.09 -8.89 5.82
C THR A 159 0.26 -10.10 6.23
N ALA A 160 -0.14 -10.18 7.50
CA ALA A 160 -0.93 -11.28 8.02
C ALA A 160 -2.44 -10.98 7.97
N LEU A 161 -3.24 -12.01 7.75
CA LEU A 161 -4.68 -11.92 7.91
C LEU A 161 -5.05 -11.69 9.37
N ARG A 162 -6.00 -10.79 9.60
CA ARG A 162 -6.57 -10.54 10.94
C ARG A 162 -7.99 -11.06 11.01
N PRO A 163 -8.41 -11.64 12.14
CA PRO A 163 -9.77 -12.05 12.31
C PRO A 163 -10.69 -10.83 12.34
N VAL A 164 -11.76 -10.90 11.56
CA VAL A 164 -12.90 -9.99 11.61
C VAL A 164 -13.96 -10.65 12.47
N ARG A 165 -14.68 -9.85 13.25
CA ARG A 165 -15.73 -10.33 14.15
C ARG A 165 -17.10 -10.14 13.51
N PRO A 166 -17.63 -11.12 12.78
CA PRO A 166 -18.97 -11.01 12.22
C PRO A 166 -20.05 -11.25 13.28
N ILE A 167 -21.26 -10.80 12.98
CA ILE A 167 -22.48 -11.27 13.62
C ILE A 167 -22.97 -12.46 12.78
N VAL A 168 -23.17 -13.61 13.40
CA VAL A 168 -23.81 -14.76 12.76
C VAL A 168 -25.18 -14.92 13.39
N VAL A 169 -26.20 -14.87 12.56
CA VAL A 169 -27.59 -15.07 12.98
C VAL A 169 -28.01 -16.48 12.57
N ASP A 170 -28.17 -17.32 13.56
CA ASP A 170 -28.76 -18.64 13.46
C ASP A 170 -30.23 -18.48 13.86
N ALA A 171 -31.11 -18.41 12.85
CA ALA A 171 -32.50 -17.97 13.03
C ALA A 171 -33.36 -19.03 13.72
N ASN A 172 -33.00 -20.29 13.56
CA ASN A 172 -33.71 -21.42 14.17
C ASN A 172 -33.02 -21.98 15.43
N GLY A 173 -31.77 -21.53 15.71
CA GLY A 173 -31.02 -21.91 16.90
C GLY A 173 -30.50 -23.35 16.90
N ASP A 174 -30.35 -23.96 15.73
CA ASP A 174 -29.91 -25.36 15.60
C ASP A 174 -28.37 -25.53 15.58
N GLY A 175 -27.61 -24.43 15.57
CA GLY A 175 -26.16 -24.42 15.52
C GLY A 175 -25.57 -24.67 14.14
N VAL A 176 -26.42 -24.78 13.11
CA VAL A 176 -26.03 -25.09 11.74
C VAL A 176 -26.42 -23.93 10.82
N PHE A 177 -25.48 -23.45 10.05
CA PHE A 177 -25.70 -22.32 9.13
C PHE A 177 -26.45 -22.77 7.88
N ASN A 178 -27.79 -22.59 7.90
CA ASN A 178 -28.70 -23.06 6.86
C ASN A 178 -29.96 -22.18 6.74
N GLY A 179 -30.86 -22.53 5.86
CA GLY A 179 -32.18 -21.92 5.74
C GLY A 179 -32.12 -20.38 5.59
N THR A 180 -32.67 -19.67 6.56
CA THR A 180 -32.75 -18.20 6.59
C THR A 180 -31.60 -17.53 7.33
N ASP A 181 -30.60 -18.30 7.74
CA ASP A 181 -29.44 -17.79 8.46
C ASP A 181 -28.59 -16.86 7.61
N TYR A 182 -27.91 -15.95 8.28
CA TYR A 182 -27.03 -15.02 7.61
C TYR A 182 -25.88 -14.53 8.52
N LEU A 183 -24.83 -14.07 7.88
CA LEU A 183 -23.68 -13.46 8.48
C LEU A 183 -23.67 -11.97 8.11
N LEU A 184 -23.41 -11.11 9.09
CA LEU A 184 -23.23 -9.67 8.90
C LEU A 184 -21.82 -9.26 9.31
N PHE A 185 -21.20 -8.42 8.51
CA PHE A 185 -19.93 -7.79 8.88
C PHE A 185 -19.85 -6.38 8.26
N TYR A 186 -19.06 -5.52 8.89
CA TYR A 186 -18.74 -4.24 8.29
C TYR A 186 -17.56 -4.43 7.35
N GLY A 187 -17.81 -4.23 6.05
CA GLY A 187 -16.79 -4.23 5.02
C GLY A 187 -16.25 -2.83 4.80
N ARG A 188 -14.94 -2.72 4.61
CA ARG A 188 -14.27 -1.46 4.31
C ARG A 188 -13.78 -1.45 2.88
N SER A 189 -14.06 -0.39 2.17
CA SER A 189 -13.45 -0.06 0.88
C SER A 189 -11.92 0.03 0.99
N PRO A 190 -11.16 -0.23 -0.08
CA PRO A 190 -9.72 0.03 -0.06
C PRO A 190 -9.38 1.53 0.01
N SER A 191 -10.29 2.40 -0.45
CA SER A 191 -10.20 3.86 -0.29
C SER A 191 -11.25 4.35 0.69
N GLY A 192 -11.02 5.49 1.34
CA GLY A 192 -12.01 6.07 2.25
C GLY A 192 -11.40 6.93 3.36
N TRP A 193 -12.27 7.42 4.24
CA TRP A 193 -11.86 8.27 5.34
C TRP A 193 -11.22 7.45 6.47
N ASP A 194 -10.06 7.89 6.91
CA ASP A 194 -9.38 7.43 8.12
C ASP A 194 -9.26 8.60 9.11
N LEU A 195 -9.04 8.29 10.37
CA LEU A 195 -8.74 9.27 11.39
C LEU A 195 -7.22 9.32 11.60
N ASP A 196 -6.63 10.47 11.43
CA ASP A 196 -5.29 10.70 11.93
C ASP A 196 -5.35 10.81 13.46
N TYR A 197 -4.82 9.81 14.15
CA TYR A 197 -4.87 9.77 15.62
C TYR A 197 -3.94 10.78 16.29
N GLN A 198 -3.06 11.45 15.56
CA GLN A 198 -2.20 12.49 16.12
C GLN A 198 -2.91 13.86 16.10
N THR A 199 -3.56 14.18 15.00
CA THR A 199 -4.25 15.46 14.81
C THR A 199 -5.75 15.38 15.11
N LEU A 200 -6.32 14.17 15.15
CA LEU A 200 -7.75 13.87 15.19
C LEU A 200 -8.52 14.41 13.97
N ASP A 201 -7.80 14.68 12.88
CA ASP A 201 -8.41 15.09 11.63
C ASP A 201 -8.74 13.89 10.75
N PRO A 202 -9.86 13.90 10.05
CA PRO A 202 -10.14 12.92 9.02
C PRO A 202 -9.24 13.14 7.81
N VAL A 203 -8.57 12.06 7.38
CA VAL A 203 -7.73 12.01 6.19
C VAL A 203 -8.33 11.02 5.22
N TYR A 204 -8.45 11.41 3.96
CA TYR A 204 -8.87 10.48 2.92
C TYR A 204 -7.67 9.64 2.46
N ALA A 205 -7.81 8.32 2.51
CA ALA A 205 -6.83 7.38 2.00
C ALA A 205 -7.32 6.84 0.66
N LEU A 206 -6.62 7.18 -0.41
CA LEU A 206 -6.86 6.65 -1.74
C LEU A 206 -6.02 5.38 -1.93
N ASN A 207 -6.59 4.35 -2.56
CA ASN A 207 -5.86 3.19 -3.02
C ASN A 207 -5.70 3.27 -4.54
N HIS A 208 -4.46 3.42 -5.02
CA HIS A 208 -4.12 3.60 -6.42
C HIS A 208 -4.16 2.31 -7.24
N TYR A 209 -4.28 1.15 -6.62
CA TYR A 209 -4.12 -0.15 -7.28
C TYR A 209 -5.42 -0.93 -7.41
N THR A 210 -6.42 -0.67 -6.56
CA THR A 210 -7.65 -1.44 -6.56
C THR A 210 -8.83 -0.67 -5.98
N TYR A 211 -10.00 -0.92 -6.53
CA TYR A 211 -11.28 -0.44 -6.01
C TYR A 211 -11.98 -1.49 -5.12
N GLU A 212 -11.40 -2.70 -5.02
CA GLU A 212 -11.96 -3.81 -4.29
C GLU A 212 -11.07 -4.20 -3.11
N ASN A 213 -11.68 -4.43 -1.96
CA ASN A 213 -11.06 -5.06 -0.81
C ASN A 213 -11.51 -6.50 -0.69
N VAL A 214 -10.68 -7.34 -0.08
CA VAL A 214 -10.91 -8.77 0.00
C VAL A 214 -10.97 -9.24 1.44
N TYR A 215 -12.06 -9.93 1.72
CA TYR A 215 -12.26 -10.70 2.96
C TYR A 215 -12.21 -12.18 2.64
N TRP A 216 -11.80 -12.97 3.61
CA TRP A 216 -11.65 -14.41 3.46
C TRP A 216 -12.51 -15.13 4.47
N LEU A 217 -13.49 -15.88 3.99
CA LEU A 217 -14.40 -16.68 4.81
C LEU A 217 -13.97 -18.13 4.80
N THR A 218 -13.97 -18.77 5.97
CA THR A 218 -13.58 -20.18 6.13
C THR A 218 -14.38 -20.86 7.22
N ILE A 219 -14.30 -22.20 7.25
CA ILE A 219 -14.80 -23.01 8.37
C ILE A 219 -13.60 -23.29 9.27
N SER A 220 -13.53 -22.62 10.40
CA SER A 220 -12.46 -22.77 11.38
C SER A 220 -12.50 -24.13 12.09
N PRO A 221 -11.36 -24.70 12.50
CA PRO A 221 -11.33 -25.90 13.32
C PRO A 221 -11.90 -25.70 14.72
N ALA A 222 -11.94 -24.46 15.21
CA ALA A 222 -12.47 -24.05 16.50
C ALA A 222 -13.52 -22.94 16.33
N ALA A 223 -14.23 -22.63 17.42
CA ALA A 223 -15.18 -21.53 17.45
C ALA A 223 -14.50 -20.21 17.05
N ALA A 224 -15.14 -19.47 16.14
CA ALA A 224 -14.60 -18.24 15.59
C ALA A 224 -15.03 -17.03 16.42
N MET A 225 -14.25 -15.96 16.32
CA MET A 225 -14.56 -14.68 16.99
C MET A 225 -15.88 -14.10 16.50
N ARG A 226 -16.63 -13.47 17.41
CA ARG A 226 -17.91 -12.81 17.12
C ARG A 226 -17.88 -11.35 17.56
N ALA A 227 -18.72 -10.54 16.93
CA ALA A 227 -18.98 -9.19 17.41
C ALA A 227 -19.64 -9.25 18.80
N GLU A 228 -19.26 -8.32 19.64
CA GLU A 228 -19.90 -8.13 20.94
C GLU A 228 -21.22 -7.37 20.74
N VAL A 229 -22.29 -7.89 21.27
CA VAL A 229 -23.59 -7.22 21.27
C VAL A 229 -23.63 -6.27 22.46
N ARG A 230 -23.79 -4.98 22.17
CA ARG A 230 -23.96 -3.94 23.19
C ARG A 230 -25.31 -3.29 23.05
N ASN A 231 -25.93 -2.98 24.20
CA ASN A 231 -27.13 -2.15 24.19
C ASN A 231 -26.73 -0.72 23.80
N GLY A 232 -27.19 -0.26 22.64
CA GLY A 232 -26.99 1.10 22.14
C GLY A 232 -28.04 2.10 22.62
N ALA A 233 -28.96 1.70 23.48
CA ALA A 233 -29.96 2.63 24.03
C ALA A 233 -29.27 3.70 24.87
N VAL A 234 -29.65 4.95 24.66
CA VAL A 234 -29.18 6.09 25.47
C VAL A 234 -29.75 5.93 26.87
N SER A 235 -28.88 5.70 27.84
CA SER A 235 -29.28 5.53 29.25
C SER A 235 -29.51 6.86 29.96
N ASP A 236 -28.98 7.95 29.46
CA ASP A 236 -29.11 9.28 30.01
C ASP A 236 -29.92 10.19 29.07
N PRO A 237 -31.20 10.46 29.42
CA PRO A 237 -32.07 11.32 28.60
C PRO A 237 -31.66 12.80 28.61
N SER A 238 -30.69 13.19 29.44
CA SER A 238 -30.18 14.56 29.48
C SER A 238 -29.09 14.82 28.43
N LEU A 239 -28.58 13.78 27.74
CA LEU A 239 -27.63 13.96 26.68
C LEU A 239 -28.25 14.72 25.50
N PRO A 240 -27.57 15.73 24.96
CA PRO A 240 -28.09 16.51 23.85
C PRO A 240 -28.26 15.63 22.61
N VAL A 241 -29.38 15.77 21.94
CA VAL A 241 -29.60 15.15 20.63
C VAL A 241 -28.78 15.93 19.60
N ILE A 242 -27.87 15.24 18.90
CA ILE A 242 -27.14 15.82 17.78
C ILE A 242 -28.03 15.73 16.54
N GLU A 243 -28.63 16.82 16.17
CA GLU A 243 -29.52 16.91 15.00
C GLU A 243 -28.74 17.21 13.70
N ARG A 244 -27.51 17.69 13.81
CA ARG A 244 -26.67 18.09 12.69
C ARG A 244 -25.25 17.63 12.90
N PHE A 245 -24.62 17.17 11.83
CA PHE A 245 -23.21 16.77 11.84
C PHE A 245 -22.52 17.26 10.54
N PRO A 246 -21.21 17.52 10.57
CA PRO A 246 -20.47 17.88 9.37
C PRO A 246 -20.39 16.67 8.45
N PHE A 247 -20.93 16.81 7.24
CA PHE A 247 -20.73 15.85 6.16
C PHE A 247 -19.46 16.20 5.40
N ARG A 248 -18.65 15.20 5.05
CA ARG A 248 -17.45 15.38 4.24
C ARG A 248 -17.57 14.53 2.98
N PHE A 249 -17.30 15.18 1.88
CA PHE A 249 -17.24 14.56 0.56
C PHE A 249 -15.81 14.68 0.04
N HIS A 250 -15.34 13.64 -0.64
CA HIS A 250 -14.06 13.63 -1.32
C HIS A 250 -14.28 13.16 -2.74
N GLU A 251 -13.76 13.91 -3.69
CA GLU A 251 -13.78 13.59 -5.10
C GLU A 251 -12.36 13.69 -5.62
N GLU A 252 -11.84 12.60 -6.18
CA GLU A 252 -10.49 12.51 -6.74
C GLU A 252 -10.48 11.47 -7.86
N PRO A 253 -11.08 11.79 -9.04
CA PRO A 253 -10.98 10.91 -10.18
C PRO A 253 -9.55 10.88 -10.72
N GLU A 254 -8.99 9.71 -10.81
CA GLU A 254 -7.67 9.41 -11.36
C GLU A 254 -7.74 9.33 -12.88
N VAL A 255 -7.74 10.48 -13.59
CA VAL A 255 -8.00 10.53 -15.02
C VAL A 255 -6.71 10.57 -15.84
N THR A 256 -5.74 11.37 -15.41
CA THR A 256 -4.52 11.61 -16.20
C THR A 256 -3.28 11.35 -15.36
N ASN A 257 -2.43 10.43 -15.81
CA ASN A 257 -1.11 10.24 -15.24
C ASN A 257 -0.15 11.22 -15.91
N LEU A 258 0.41 12.14 -15.11
CA LEU A 258 1.36 13.15 -15.58
C LEU A 258 2.81 12.65 -15.54
N ASN A 259 3.06 11.37 -15.76
CA ASN A 259 4.41 10.91 -16.07
C ASN A 259 4.83 11.51 -17.43
N GLU A 260 5.14 12.79 -17.44
CA GLU A 260 5.65 13.43 -18.65
C GLU A 260 7.05 12.90 -18.96
N GLU A 261 7.19 12.38 -20.17
CA GLU A 261 8.48 12.22 -20.82
C GLU A 261 9.18 13.58 -20.85
N GLY A 262 10.14 13.81 -19.98
CA GLY A 262 10.98 15.00 -20.07
C GLY A 262 11.34 15.71 -18.76
N ASP A 263 10.68 15.44 -17.67
CA ASP A 263 11.11 16.00 -16.39
C ASP A 263 12.19 15.10 -15.75
N THR A 264 13.43 15.55 -15.80
CA THR A 264 14.61 14.78 -15.40
C THR A 264 14.92 14.87 -13.90
N ASP A 265 14.14 15.62 -13.12
CA ASP A 265 14.55 16.05 -11.78
C ASP A 265 13.93 15.31 -10.60
N GLY A 266 13.22 14.18 -10.80
CA GLY A 266 12.65 13.45 -9.68
C GLY A 266 12.37 11.96 -9.90
N PRO A 267 12.37 11.16 -8.86
CA PRO A 267 11.89 9.79 -8.93
C PRO A 267 10.35 9.80 -9.09
N TYR A 268 9.88 9.57 -10.29
CA TYR A 268 8.45 9.40 -10.57
C TYR A 268 7.99 8.08 -9.97
N SER A 269 6.98 8.15 -9.10
CA SER A 269 6.40 6.97 -8.47
C SER A 269 5.44 6.22 -9.39
N GLY A 270 4.99 6.84 -10.48
CA GLY A 270 3.92 6.32 -11.32
C GLY A 270 2.54 6.37 -10.68
N VAL A 271 2.43 6.94 -9.48
CA VAL A 271 1.19 7.05 -8.70
C VAL A 271 0.63 8.47 -8.63
N ASP A 272 1.28 9.43 -9.31
CA ASP A 272 0.81 10.81 -9.38
C ASP A 272 -0.22 10.95 -10.51
N TRP A 273 -1.47 10.69 -10.19
CA TRP A 273 -2.59 10.91 -11.08
C TRP A 273 -3.23 12.26 -10.83
N GLN A 274 -3.73 12.88 -11.88
CA GLN A 274 -4.39 14.17 -11.83
C GLN A 274 -5.84 14.02 -12.27
N TRP A 275 -6.72 14.72 -11.61
CA TRP A 275 -8.13 14.74 -11.99
C TRP A 275 -8.38 15.44 -13.30
N ASP A 276 -7.80 16.65 -13.46
CA ASP A 276 -8.02 17.45 -14.65
C ASP A 276 -6.83 18.38 -14.90
N GLN A 277 -6.66 18.74 -16.15
CA GLN A 277 -5.69 19.74 -16.60
C GLN A 277 -6.43 20.95 -17.13
N LEU A 278 -6.31 22.08 -16.43
CA LEU A 278 -6.93 23.31 -16.86
C LEU A 278 -5.97 24.14 -17.73
N ALA A 279 -6.35 24.37 -19.00
CA ALA A 279 -5.66 25.33 -19.84
C ALA A 279 -5.84 26.77 -19.28
N PRO A 280 -4.94 27.71 -19.61
CA PRO A 280 -5.11 29.11 -19.23
C PRO A 280 -6.49 29.63 -19.62
N GLN A 281 -7.19 30.29 -18.70
CA GLN A 281 -8.55 30.82 -18.85
C GLN A 281 -9.66 29.78 -19.01
N ALA A 282 -9.37 28.50 -18.95
CA ALA A 282 -10.39 27.46 -18.90
C ALA A 282 -11.06 27.39 -17.53
N SER A 283 -12.28 26.88 -17.51
CA SER A 283 -13.02 26.61 -16.28
C SER A 283 -13.56 25.19 -16.29
N ARG A 284 -13.63 24.58 -15.11
CA ARG A 284 -14.28 23.29 -14.89
C ARG A 284 -15.41 23.48 -13.89
N VAL A 285 -16.56 22.96 -14.19
CA VAL A 285 -17.70 22.92 -13.28
C VAL A 285 -17.80 21.52 -12.71
N LEU A 286 -17.76 21.41 -11.39
CA LEU A 286 -17.98 20.20 -10.65
C LEU A 286 -19.34 20.27 -9.98
N GLN A 287 -20.16 19.26 -10.20
CA GLN A 287 -21.46 19.16 -9.53
C GLN A 287 -21.37 18.16 -8.40
N VAL A 288 -21.49 18.64 -7.19
CA VAL A 288 -21.55 17.80 -5.99
C VAL A 288 -22.97 17.78 -5.48
N ALA A 289 -23.57 16.60 -5.41
CA ALA A 289 -24.87 16.41 -4.80
C ALA A 289 -24.72 16.37 -3.28
N LEU A 290 -25.13 17.42 -2.60
CA LEU A 290 -25.20 17.46 -1.15
C LEU A 290 -26.64 17.15 -0.73
N LEU A 291 -26.81 16.09 0.06
CA LEU A 291 -28.11 15.71 0.60
C LEU A 291 -28.34 16.43 1.93
N ASP A 292 -29.57 16.94 2.14
CA ASP A 292 -30.06 17.47 3.42
C ASP A 292 -29.14 18.52 4.08
N VAL A 293 -28.64 19.46 3.28
CA VAL A 293 -27.80 20.56 3.79
C VAL A 293 -28.62 21.45 4.72
N ALA A 294 -28.28 21.44 6.00
CA ALA A 294 -28.97 22.21 7.01
C ALA A 294 -28.32 23.58 7.32
N GLY A 295 -27.27 23.94 6.61
CA GLY A 295 -26.50 25.16 6.81
C GLY A 295 -26.26 25.91 5.50
N ASP A 296 -25.82 27.15 5.62
CA ASP A 296 -25.46 28.05 4.52
C ASP A 296 -23.95 28.10 4.24
N THR A 297 -23.16 27.35 4.98
CA THR A 297 -21.70 27.39 4.89
C THR A 297 -21.16 26.05 4.39
N VAL A 298 -20.37 26.13 3.34
CA VAL A 298 -19.64 24.97 2.77
C VAL A 298 -18.15 25.28 2.75
N GLY A 299 -17.34 24.40 3.33
CA GLY A 299 -15.89 24.44 3.22
C GLY A 299 -15.44 23.67 1.98
N VAL A 300 -14.69 24.30 1.10
CA VAL A 300 -14.07 23.65 -0.06
C VAL A 300 -12.57 23.62 0.13
N ARG A 301 -11.97 22.42 0.00
CA ARG A 301 -10.53 22.24 0.01
C ARG A 301 -10.10 21.69 -1.34
N VAL A 302 -9.21 22.41 -2.02
CA VAL A 302 -8.59 21.94 -3.26
C VAL A 302 -7.17 21.48 -2.89
N GLY A 303 -6.88 20.20 -3.14
CA GLY A 303 -5.56 19.61 -2.89
C GLY A 303 -4.70 19.59 -4.14
N GLN A 304 -3.40 19.47 -3.96
CA GLN A 304 -2.40 19.19 -5.00
C GLN A 304 -2.55 19.95 -6.33
N LEU A 305 -2.49 21.27 -6.27
CA LEU A 305 -2.36 22.07 -7.49
C LEU A 305 -0.91 22.07 -7.95
N ARG A 306 -0.67 21.39 -9.10
CA ARG A 306 0.60 21.50 -9.82
C ARG A 306 0.47 22.64 -10.85
N GLN A 307 1.32 23.66 -10.71
CA GLN A 307 1.33 24.79 -11.63
C GLN A 307 2.53 24.67 -12.57
N PHE A 308 2.27 24.65 -13.88
CA PHE A 308 3.31 24.56 -14.91
C PHE A 308 3.84 25.93 -15.38
N SER A 309 3.24 27.03 -14.95
CA SER A 309 3.72 28.35 -15.31
C SER A 309 3.88 29.25 -14.08
N ALA A 310 4.90 30.09 -14.09
CA ALA A 310 5.23 30.99 -12.98
C ALA A 310 4.17 32.07 -12.67
N TYR A 311 3.15 32.21 -13.51
CA TYR A 311 2.14 33.26 -13.39
C TYR A 311 0.74 32.70 -13.63
N GLY A 312 0.13 32.18 -12.61
CA GLY A 312 -1.25 31.73 -12.67
C GLY A 312 -1.93 31.86 -11.32
N SER A 313 -3.21 32.12 -11.34
CA SER A 313 -4.06 32.04 -10.16
C SER A 313 -5.23 31.10 -10.46
N LEU A 314 -5.54 30.22 -9.50
CA LEU A 314 -6.76 29.44 -9.53
C LEU A 314 -7.84 30.19 -8.77
N GLN A 315 -9.00 30.36 -9.39
CA GLN A 315 -10.18 30.91 -8.74
C GLN A 315 -11.18 29.77 -8.53
N VAL A 316 -11.52 29.53 -7.27
CA VAL A 316 -12.59 28.59 -6.90
C VAL A 316 -13.84 29.39 -6.61
N LYS A 317 -14.95 29.06 -7.27
CA LYS A 317 -16.26 29.65 -7.02
C LYS A 317 -17.21 28.55 -6.57
N VAL A 318 -18.06 28.86 -5.61
CA VAL A 318 -19.12 27.99 -5.13
C VAL A 318 -20.45 28.64 -5.51
N ASN A 319 -21.27 27.90 -6.27
CA ASN A 319 -22.59 28.36 -6.74
C ASN A 319 -22.56 29.68 -7.56
N GLY A 320 -21.58 29.78 -8.45
CA GLY A 320 -21.48 30.86 -9.41
C GLY A 320 -20.39 31.88 -9.10
#